data_0d16c5596b3beade76a9f9d8b73f1eeb
#
_entry.id   0d16c5596b3beade76a9f9d8b73f1eeb
#
_cell.length_a   1.000
_cell.length_b   1.000
_cell.length_c   1.000
_cell.angle_alpha   90.00
_cell.angle_beta   90.00
_cell.angle_gamma   90.00
#
_symmetry.space_group_name_H-M   'P 1'
#
loop_
_entity.id
_entity.type
_entity.pdbx_description
1 polymer ?
#
loop_
_entity_poly.entity_id
_entity_poly.type
_entity_poly.pdbx_seq_one_letter_code
_entity_poly.pdbx_strand_id
1 'polypeptide(L)'
;MLGLIAVGGIHIERIIRFQLDGQDVDVDDDGGSLLGALRDHLGVRSVKDGCSPQGQCGCCTVLIDGSPRVACVTPLRRVAGRTVTTVDGLTEQEQRRWSDAFVAHGAAQCGFCTPGIVCRFVGHERKGADLSLRETVDRALSAHLCRCTGWQTIREAAAEVAVNFPGRDLDAASQQATIETGTPQNIGPQVILGQGGFADDITPPHSLVAVRSGTGWVTATSLHQARENAG
;
A
#
# COMPACT_ATOMS: atom_id res chain seq x y z
N MET A 1 34.65 9.06 -44.82
CA MET A 1 33.33 8.47 -44.55
C MET A 1 33.52 7.37 -43.54
N LEU A 2 33.37 7.66 -42.25
CA LEU A 2 33.42 6.65 -41.18
C LEU A 2 31.95 6.41 -40.77
N GLY A 3 31.45 5.22 -41.09
CA GLY A 3 30.10 4.80 -40.71
C GLY A 3 29.98 4.61 -39.20
N LEU A 4 29.02 5.30 -38.60
CA LEU A 4 28.57 4.98 -37.24
C LEU A 4 27.90 3.59 -37.27
N ILE A 5 28.54 2.62 -36.61
CA ILE A 5 27.90 1.37 -36.28
C ILE A 5 27.05 1.64 -35.04
N ALA A 6 25.72 1.67 -35.20
CA ALA A 6 24.78 1.63 -34.09
C ALA A 6 24.94 0.25 -33.40
N VAL A 7 25.53 0.22 -32.22
CA VAL A 7 25.55 -0.96 -31.37
C VAL A 7 24.14 -1.07 -30.79
N GLY A 8 23.32 -1.94 -31.36
CA GLY A 8 22.03 -2.31 -30.78
C GLY A 8 22.23 -2.86 -29.38
N GLY A 9 21.75 -2.14 -28.37
CA GLY A 9 21.76 -2.58 -27.00
C GLY A 9 20.91 -3.86 -26.90
N ILE A 10 21.53 -4.97 -26.52
CA ILE A 10 20.83 -6.18 -26.14
C ILE A 10 20.14 -5.83 -24.83
N HIS A 11 18.83 -5.53 -24.86
CA HIS A 11 17.99 -5.49 -23.67
C HIS A 11 17.91 -6.93 -23.16
N ILE A 12 18.75 -7.25 -22.18
CA ILE A 12 18.59 -8.48 -21.40
C ILE A 12 17.37 -8.22 -20.51
N GLU A 13 16.23 -8.75 -20.89
CA GLU A 13 15.04 -8.79 -20.03
C GLU A 13 15.44 -9.51 -18.75
N ARG A 14 15.50 -8.76 -17.67
CA ARG A 14 15.85 -9.29 -16.36
C ARG A 14 14.57 -9.52 -15.57
N ILE A 15 14.15 -10.78 -15.45
CA ILE A 15 13.00 -11.17 -14.68
C ILE A 15 13.38 -11.24 -13.19
N ILE A 16 12.65 -10.57 -12.36
CA ILE A 16 12.74 -10.64 -10.90
C ILE A 16 11.66 -11.59 -10.39
N ARG A 17 12.08 -12.65 -9.72
CA ARG A 17 11.22 -13.67 -9.11
C ARG A 17 11.19 -13.47 -7.61
N PHE A 18 9.99 -13.47 -7.03
CA PHE A 18 9.79 -13.39 -5.59
C PHE A 18 8.43 -13.98 -5.20
N GLN A 19 8.20 -14.21 -3.90
CA GLN A 19 6.89 -14.59 -3.41
C GLN A 19 6.08 -13.35 -3.03
N LEU A 20 4.86 -13.25 -3.54
CA LEU A 20 3.88 -12.23 -3.19
C LEU A 20 2.66 -12.90 -2.58
N ASP A 21 2.38 -12.60 -1.32
CA ASP A 21 1.21 -13.11 -0.59
C ASP A 21 1.07 -14.64 -0.69
N GLY A 22 2.22 -15.35 -0.64
CA GLY A 22 2.32 -16.80 -0.71
C GLY A 22 2.32 -17.39 -2.13
N GLN A 23 2.28 -16.56 -3.16
CA GLN A 23 2.34 -16.99 -4.57
C GLN A 23 3.67 -16.57 -5.21
N ASP A 24 4.26 -17.44 -6.02
CA ASP A 24 5.44 -17.11 -6.81
C ASP A 24 5.04 -16.20 -7.98
N VAL A 25 5.74 -15.08 -8.14
CA VAL A 25 5.51 -14.12 -9.21
C VAL A 25 6.80 -13.76 -9.94
N ASP A 26 6.65 -13.52 -11.23
CA ASP A 26 7.71 -13.08 -12.13
C ASP A 26 7.37 -11.68 -12.65
N VAL A 27 8.29 -10.74 -12.53
CA VAL A 27 8.10 -9.34 -12.97
C VAL A 27 9.36 -8.87 -13.70
N ASP A 28 9.18 -8.20 -14.82
CA ASP A 28 10.29 -7.59 -15.56
C ASP A 28 10.94 -6.47 -14.74
N ASP A 29 12.27 -6.45 -14.70
CA ASP A 29 13.04 -5.40 -14.02
C ASP A 29 13.14 -4.18 -14.95
N ASP A 30 12.21 -3.27 -14.83
CA ASP A 30 12.21 -1.97 -15.49
C ASP A 30 13.11 -0.94 -14.79
N GLY A 31 13.86 -1.34 -13.75
CA GLY A 31 14.65 -0.45 -12.90
C GLY A 31 13.83 0.29 -11.84
N GLY A 32 12.53 0.07 -11.80
CA GLY A 32 11.57 0.74 -10.91
C GLY A 32 11.60 0.25 -9.47
N SER A 33 10.59 0.71 -8.74
CA SER A 33 10.39 0.36 -7.33
C SER A 33 9.48 -0.86 -7.18
N LEU A 34 9.55 -1.49 -6.01
CA LEU A 34 8.60 -2.53 -5.63
C LEU A 34 7.15 -2.01 -5.67
N LEU A 35 6.90 -0.74 -5.32
CA LEU A 35 5.55 -0.17 -5.39
C LEU A 35 5.01 -0.16 -6.82
N GLY A 36 5.81 0.27 -7.81
CA GLY A 36 5.42 0.24 -9.21
C GLY A 36 5.13 -1.18 -9.68
N ALA A 37 6.01 -2.14 -9.35
CA ALA A 37 5.78 -3.55 -9.68
C ALA A 37 4.47 -4.09 -9.09
N LEU A 38 4.19 -3.81 -7.81
CA LEU A 38 2.96 -4.25 -7.16
C LEU A 38 1.71 -3.65 -7.79
N ARG A 39 1.70 -2.33 -8.05
CA ARG A 39 0.51 -1.64 -8.54
C ARG A 39 0.31 -1.75 -10.05
N ASP A 40 1.39 -1.50 -10.82
CA ASP A 40 1.28 -1.35 -12.28
C ASP A 40 1.38 -2.68 -13.01
N HIS A 41 2.19 -3.63 -12.50
CA HIS A 41 2.38 -4.94 -13.15
C HIS A 41 1.53 -6.05 -12.53
N LEU A 42 1.38 -6.07 -11.19
CA LEU A 42 0.70 -7.15 -10.46
C LEU A 42 -0.72 -6.78 -10.00
N GLY A 43 -1.16 -5.52 -10.20
CA GLY A 43 -2.52 -5.09 -9.88
C GLY A 43 -2.87 -5.03 -8.39
N VAL A 44 -1.87 -5.02 -7.50
CA VAL A 44 -2.08 -4.95 -6.05
C VAL A 44 -2.48 -3.54 -5.65
N ARG A 45 -3.75 -3.33 -5.39
CA ARG A 45 -4.32 -2.00 -5.11
C ARG A 45 -4.38 -1.64 -3.63
N SER A 46 -4.24 -2.61 -2.73
CA SER A 46 -4.17 -2.38 -1.28
C SER A 46 -2.93 -1.58 -0.87
N VAL A 47 -1.82 -1.69 -1.60
CA VAL A 47 -0.58 -0.92 -1.38
C VAL A 47 -0.71 0.45 -2.02
N LYS A 48 -0.71 1.54 -1.21
CA LYS A 48 -1.05 2.89 -1.68
C LYS A 48 0.17 3.75 -2.00
N ASP A 49 0.11 4.54 -3.07
CA ASP A 49 1.11 5.57 -3.39
C ASP A 49 0.66 6.94 -2.85
N GLY A 50 1.09 7.29 -1.66
CA GLY A 50 0.67 8.52 -0.98
C GLY A 50 1.62 9.70 -1.13
N CYS A 51 2.92 9.49 -1.35
CA CYS A 51 3.93 10.55 -1.45
C CYS A 51 4.70 10.57 -2.79
N SER A 52 4.39 9.68 -3.69
CA SER A 52 4.66 9.63 -5.13
C SER A 52 6.12 9.88 -5.59
N PRO A 53 7.07 9.01 -5.39
CA PRO A 53 7.51 8.23 -4.25
C PRO A 53 8.61 8.96 -3.49
N GLN A 54 8.38 9.31 -2.21
CA GLN A 54 9.37 10.03 -1.39
C GLN A 54 9.81 9.24 -0.14
N GLY A 55 9.24 8.05 0.10
CA GLY A 55 9.56 7.25 1.29
C GLY A 55 9.09 7.83 2.62
N GLN A 56 8.15 8.79 2.63
CA GLN A 56 7.78 9.59 3.81
C GLN A 56 6.45 9.22 4.45
N CYS A 57 5.43 8.85 3.63
CA CYS A 57 4.07 8.72 4.13
C CYS A 57 3.73 7.35 4.74
N GLY A 58 4.52 6.32 4.46
CA GLY A 58 4.29 4.96 4.96
C GLY A 58 3.11 4.20 4.36
N CYS A 59 2.29 4.83 3.51
CA CYS A 59 1.08 4.19 2.95
C CYS A 59 1.39 2.94 2.10
N CYS A 60 2.59 2.85 1.53
CA CYS A 60 3.07 1.72 0.75
C CYS A 60 3.85 0.68 1.58
N THR A 61 3.68 0.65 2.89
CA THR A 61 4.38 -0.33 3.74
C THR A 61 3.86 -1.74 3.46
N VAL A 62 4.80 -2.65 3.18
CA VAL A 62 4.60 -4.10 3.06
C VAL A 62 5.59 -4.81 3.98
N LEU A 63 5.43 -6.12 4.16
CA LEU A 63 6.41 -6.94 4.86
C LEU A 63 7.34 -7.58 3.84
N ILE A 64 8.64 -7.39 3.98
CA ILE A 64 9.67 -8.11 3.23
C ILE A 64 10.40 -9.04 4.21
N ASP A 65 10.27 -10.34 4.02
CA ASP A 65 10.70 -11.38 4.97
C ASP A 65 10.23 -11.06 6.40
N GLY A 66 8.95 -10.72 6.55
CA GLY A 66 8.31 -10.35 7.81
C GLY A 66 8.72 -8.99 8.39
N SER A 67 9.58 -8.23 7.72
CA SER A 67 10.02 -6.91 8.18
C SER A 67 9.29 -5.79 7.43
N PRO A 68 8.68 -4.81 8.12
CA PRO A 68 7.99 -3.72 7.48
C PRO A 68 8.96 -2.82 6.71
N ARG A 69 8.65 -2.57 5.43
CA ARG A 69 9.42 -1.75 4.49
C ARG A 69 8.48 -0.91 3.63
N VAL A 70 8.91 0.31 3.28
CA VAL A 70 8.19 1.15 2.32
C VAL A 70 8.54 0.73 0.89
N ALA A 71 7.54 0.29 0.13
CA ALA A 71 7.75 -0.27 -1.20
C ALA A 71 8.20 0.77 -2.23
N CYS A 72 7.81 2.04 -2.09
CA CYS A 72 8.10 3.09 -3.08
C CYS A 72 9.58 3.44 -3.21
N VAL A 73 10.40 3.23 -2.18
CA VAL A 73 11.85 3.46 -2.21
C VAL A 73 12.66 2.14 -2.14
N THR A 74 11.98 1.02 -2.25
CA THR A 74 12.61 -0.30 -2.35
C THR A 74 12.75 -0.65 -3.83
N PRO A 75 13.98 -0.72 -4.38
CA PRO A 75 14.17 -1.15 -5.77
C PRO A 75 13.66 -2.58 -5.96
N LEU A 76 12.97 -2.85 -7.08
CA LEU A 76 12.38 -4.17 -7.35
C LEU A 76 13.42 -5.31 -7.23
N ARG A 77 14.62 -5.13 -7.75
CA ARG A 77 15.71 -6.12 -7.67
C ARG A 77 16.09 -6.53 -6.24
N ARG A 78 15.74 -5.73 -5.23
CA ARG A 78 16.06 -6.05 -3.82
C ARG A 78 15.15 -7.12 -3.22
N VAL A 79 14.05 -7.47 -3.89
CA VAL A 79 13.13 -8.51 -3.43
C VAL A 79 13.30 -9.84 -4.19
N ALA A 80 14.27 -9.94 -5.09
CA ALA A 80 14.58 -11.20 -5.78
C ALA A 80 14.80 -12.33 -4.78
N GLY A 81 14.05 -13.44 -4.93
CA GLY A 81 14.10 -14.61 -4.05
C GLY A 81 13.56 -14.40 -2.64
N ARG A 82 12.88 -13.27 -2.36
CA ARG A 82 12.35 -12.95 -1.03
C ARG A 82 10.84 -13.10 -0.98
N THR A 83 10.30 -13.04 0.22
CA THR A 83 8.84 -13.04 0.47
C THR A 83 8.37 -11.62 0.71
N VAL A 84 7.39 -11.19 -0.06
CA VAL A 84 6.67 -9.92 0.11
C VAL A 84 5.25 -10.26 0.56
N THR A 85 4.82 -9.66 1.68
CA THR A 85 3.45 -9.81 2.18
C THR A 85 2.80 -8.43 2.26
N THR A 86 1.68 -8.28 1.59
CA THR A 86 0.83 -7.08 1.67
C THR A 86 -0.25 -7.29 2.73
N VAL A 87 -1.16 -6.33 2.91
CA VAL A 87 -2.31 -6.52 3.79
C VAL A 87 -3.21 -7.66 3.29
N ASP A 88 -3.24 -7.92 1.98
CA ASP A 88 -4.03 -9.00 1.37
C ASP A 88 -3.48 -10.39 1.72
N GLY A 89 -2.16 -10.50 1.93
CA GLY A 89 -1.47 -11.74 2.29
C GLY A 89 -1.32 -11.97 3.80
N LEU A 90 -1.88 -11.12 4.63
CA LEU A 90 -1.98 -11.40 6.07
C LEU A 90 -2.95 -12.56 6.31
N THR A 91 -2.74 -13.31 7.40
CA THR A 91 -3.68 -14.38 7.77
C THR A 91 -5.08 -13.80 8.01
N GLU A 92 -6.12 -14.61 7.77
CA GLU A 92 -7.51 -14.19 8.04
C GLU A 92 -7.69 -13.71 9.49
N GLN A 93 -7.00 -14.35 10.44
CA GLN A 93 -7.05 -13.96 11.84
C GLN A 93 -6.44 -12.57 12.07
N GLU A 94 -5.30 -12.26 11.43
CA GLU A 94 -4.68 -10.94 11.50
C GLU A 94 -5.56 -9.89 10.84
N GLN A 95 -6.04 -10.15 9.63
CA GLN A 95 -6.94 -9.24 8.91
C GLN A 95 -8.19 -8.93 9.73
N ARG A 96 -8.86 -9.96 10.28
CA ARG A 96 -10.07 -9.80 11.07
C ARG A 96 -9.79 -9.00 12.35
N ARG A 97 -8.81 -9.41 13.14
CA ARG A 97 -8.46 -8.77 14.41
C ARG A 97 -8.13 -7.28 14.24
N TRP A 98 -7.30 -6.94 13.25
CA TRP A 98 -6.96 -5.55 12.96
C TRP A 98 -8.14 -4.76 12.41
N SER A 99 -8.95 -5.35 11.55
CA SER A 99 -10.15 -4.71 11.03
C SER A 99 -11.15 -4.42 12.14
N ASP A 100 -11.42 -5.37 13.03
CA ASP A 100 -12.36 -5.21 14.12
C ASP A 100 -11.92 -4.10 15.08
N ALA A 101 -10.64 -4.07 15.46
CA ALA A 101 -10.10 -3.01 16.32
C ALA A 101 -10.20 -1.63 15.65
N PHE A 102 -9.82 -1.52 14.36
CA PHE A 102 -9.90 -0.25 13.64
C PHE A 102 -11.35 0.23 13.44
N VAL A 103 -12.28 -0.68 13.19
CA VAL A 103 -13.71 -0.35 13.09
C VAL A 103 -14.25 0.11 14.44
N ALA A 104 -13.92 -0.62 15.54
CA ALA A 104 -14.41 -0.31 16.87
C ALA A 104 -13.99 1.09 17.34
N HIS A 105 -12.75 1.49 17.06
CA HIS A 105 -12.21 2.79 17.47
C HIS A 105 -12.41 3.89 16.43
N GLY A 106 -12.99 3.64 15.26
CA GLY A 106 -13.03 4.60 14.16
C GLY A 106 -11.64 5.03 13.69
N ALA A 107 -10.68 4.09 13.72
CA ALA A 107 -9.27 4.33 13.43
C ALA A 107 -8.97 4.44 11.92
N ALA A 108 -9.95 4.24 11.05
CA ALA A 108 -9.88 4.51 9.63
C ALA A 108 -11.09 5.37 9.23
N GLN A 109 -10.85 6.47 8.51
CA GLN A 109 -11.88 7.26 7.84
C GLN A 109 -11.78 7.03 6.33
N CYS A 110 -10.87 7.71 5.62
CA CYS A 110 -10.68 7.45 4.19
C CYS A 110 -10.02 6.08 3.91
N GLY A 111 -9.28 5.52 4.86
CA GLY A 111 -8.62 4.22 4.72
C GLY A 111 -7.32 4.22 3.90
N PHE A 112 -6.90 5.35 3.33
CA PHE A 112 -5.75 5.38 2.42
C PHE A 112 -4.44 4.96 3.10
N CYS A 113 -4.16 5.42 4.30
CA CYS A 113 -2.95 5.06 5.04
C CYS A 113 -3.06 3.72 5.78
N THR A 114 -4.27 3.21 5.95
CA THR A 114 -4.57 2.12 6.89
C THR A 114 -3.90 0.80 6.53
N PRO A 115 -3.89 0.30 5.27
CA PRO A 115 -3.22 -0.95 4.92
C PRO A 115 -1.73 -0.94 5.27
N GLY A 116 -1.05 0.17 5.00
CA GLY A 116 0.37 0.34 5.34
C GLY A 116 0.61 0.37 6.85
N ILE A 117 -0.29 0.98 7.62
CA ILE A 117 -0.23 1.01 9.09
C ILE A 117 -0.44 -0.40 9.66
N VAL A 118 -1.43 -1.14 9.18
CA VAL A 118 -1.69 -2.53 9.59
C VAL A 118 -0.47 -3.40 9.31
N CYS A 119 0.10 -3.36 8.10
CA CYS A 119 1.34 -4.08 7.79
C CYS A 119 2.49 -3.69 8.73
N ARG A 120 2.60 -2.40 9.08
CA ARG A 120 3.61 -1.93 10.04
C ARG A 120 3.43 -2.57 11.41
N PHE A 121 2.23 -2.55 11.95
CA PHE A 121 1.93 -3.12 13.26
C PHE A 121 2.11 -4.63 13.28
N VAL A 122 1.57 -5.36 12.31
CA VAL A 122 1.76 -6.81 12.20
C VAL A 122 3.25 -7.18 12.14
N GLY A 123 4.05 -6.43 11.36
CA GLY A 123 5.47 -6.68 11.28
C GLY A 123 6.22 -6.41 12.59
N HIS A 124 5.75 -5.48 13.41
CA HIS A 124 6.28 -5.26 14.76
C HIS A 124 5.84 -6.34 15.74
N GLU A 125 4.57 -6.73 15.74
CA GLU A 125 4.05 -7.83 16.58
C GLU A 125 4.77 -9.15 16.32
N ARG A 126 4.94 -9.53 15.06
CA ARG A 126 5.65 -10.76 14.66
C ARG A 126 7.10 -10.79 15.16
N LYS A 127 7.66 -9.62 15.53
CA LYS A 127 8.98 -9.47 16.15
C LYS A 127 8.92 -9.36 17.67
N GLY A 128 7.76 -9.58 18.28
CA GLY A 128 7.57 -9.54 19.72
C GLY A 128 7.43 -8.13 20.32
N ALA A 129 7.13 -7.13 19.50
CA ALA A 129 6.86 -5.78 20.01
C ALA A 129 5.49 -5.74 20.71
N ASP A 130 5.46 -5.14 21.89
CA ASP A 130 4.23 -4.91 22.65
C ASP A 130 3.56 -3.62 22.17
N LEU A 131 2.47 -3.76 21.41
CA LEU A 131 1.67 -2.64 20.88
C LEU A 131 0.67 -2.09 21.91
N SER A 132 0.54 -2.66 23.11
CA SER A 132 -0.19 -2.03 24.20
C SER A 132 0.56 -0.82 24.78
N LEU A 133 1.87 -0.77 24.57
CA LEU A 133 2.72 0.32 25.00
C LEU A 133 2.69 1.49 24.00
N ARG A 134 2.22 2.65 24.46
CA ARG A 134 2.13 3.87 23.64
C ARG A 134 3.44 4.22 22.92
N GLU A 135 4.57 4.09 23.60
CA GLU A 135 5.89 4.40 23.01
C GLU A 135 6.23 3.49 21.83
N THR A 136 5.83 2.21 21.89
CA THR A 136 6.03 1.25 20.81
C THR A 136 5.19 1.63 19.60
N VAL A 137 3.92 1.98 19.82
CA VAL A 137 3.00 2.42 18.78
C VAL A 137 3.49 3.75 18.14
N ASP A 138 3.86 4.73 18.95
CA ASP A 138 4.35 6.03 18.46
C ASP A 138 5.62 5.87 17.61
N ARG A 139 6.53 4.98 18.02
CA ARG A 139 7.74 4.65 17.24
C ARG A 139 7.38 3.97 15.91
N ALA A 140 6.43 3.04 15.92
CA ALA A 140 5.96 2.39 14.70
C ALA A 140 5.32 3.39 13.74
N LEU A 141 4.54 4.33 14.25
CA LEU A 141 3.83 5.35 13.48
C LEU A 141 4.70 6.54 13.02
N SER A 142 5.92 6.69 13.54
CA SER A 142 6.80 7.82 13.18
C SER A 142 7.11 7.94 11.68
N ALA A 143 7.00 6.83 10.93
CA ALA A 143 7.18 6.77 9.48
C ALA A 143 5.86 6.68 8.71
N HIS A 144 4.75 7.08 9.31
CA HIS A 144 3.43 7.08 8.68
C HIS A 144 2.77 8.45 8.76
N LEU A 145 1.94 8.77 7.77
CA LEU A 145 1.11 9.98 7.76
C LEU A 145 -0.36 9.58 7.68
N CYS A 146 -1.16 10.16 8.57
CA CYS A 146 -2.62 10.08 8.51
C CYS A 146 -3.20 11.49 8.60
N ARG A 147 -4.06 11.87 7.67
CA ARG A 147 -4.70 13.20 7.65
C ARG A 147 -6.02 13.22 8.40
N CYS A 148 -6.66 12.06 8.59
CA CYS A 148 -8.06 12.00 8.98
C CYS A 148 -8.26 11.86 10.50
N THR A 149 -7.49 10.97 11.16
CA THR A 149 -7.83 10.46 12.50
C THR A 149 -7.14 11.20 13.66
N GLY A 150 -6.13 12.03 13.38
CA GLY A 150 -5.33 12.67 14.42
C GLY A 150 -4.52 11.69 15.28
N TRP A 151 -4.35 10.43 14.84
CA TRP A 151 -3.55 9.37 15.46
C TRP A 151 -4.12 8.72 16.72
N GLN A 152 -4.96 9.41 17.48
CA GLN A 152 -5.43 8.91 18.77
C GLN A 152 -6.19 7.59 18.64
N THR A 153 -7.16 7.53 17.73
CA THR A 153 -7.96 6.32 17.48
C THR A 153 -7.12 5.16 16.93
N ILE A 154 -6.06 5.45 16.17
CA ILE A 154 -5.12 4.44 15.69
C ILE A 154 -4.30 3.85 16.85
N ARG A 155 -3.88 4.69 17.81
CA ARG A 155 -3.20 4.22 19.03
C ARG A 155 -4.10 3.36 19.89
N GLU A 156 -5.35 3.76 20.07
CA GLU A 156 -6.36 3.01 20.81
C GLU A 156 -6.62 1.65 20.16
N ALA A 157 -6.82 1.61 18.85
CA ALA A 157 -6.99 0.38 18.10
C ALA A 157 -5.77 -0.57 18.23
N ALA A 158 -4.55 -0.02 18.20
CA ALA A 158 -3.34 -0.81 18.36
C ALA A 158 -3.20 -1.38 19.77
N ALA A 159 -3.53 -0.59 20.80
CA ALA A 159 -3.47 -1.03 22.19
C ALA A 159 -4.49 -2.11 22.52
N GLU A 160 -5.63 -2.10 21.85
CA GLU A 160 -6.76 -2.99 22.13
C GLU A 160 -7.01 -4.05 21.05
N VAL A 161 -6.06 -4.25 20.13
CA VAL A 161 -6.21 -5.20 19.02
C VAL A 161 -6.48 -6.65 19.45
N ALA A 162 -6.12 -7.01 20.66
CA ALA A 162 -6.42 -8.33 21.24
C ALA A 162 -7.80 -8.43 21.92
N VAL A 163 -8.51 -7.29 22.06
CA VAL A 163 -9.84 -7.26 22.65
C VAL A 163 -10.87 -7.73 21.63
N ASN A 164 -11.83 -8.52 22.10
CA ASN A 164 -12.97 -8.91 21.27
C ASN A 164 -14.04 -7.82 21.33
N PHE A 165 -14.25 -7.11 20.23
CA PHE A 165 -15.22 -6.02 20.13
C PHE A 165 -16.59 -6.57 19.72
N PRO A 166 -17.69 -6.00 20.27
CA PRO A 166 -19.02 -6.27 19.75
C PRO A 166 -19.12 -5.73 18.31
N GLY A 167 -19.78 -6.49 17.45
CA GLY A 167 -20.04 -6.05 16.08
C GLY A 167 -20.78 -4.70 16.03
N ARG A 168 -20.40 -3.86 15.08
CA ARG A 168 -21.12 -2.61 14.77
C ARG A 168 -22.11 -2.87 13.65
N ASP A 169 -23.25 -2.19 13.70
CA ASP A 169 -24.20 -2.14 12.60
C ASP A 169 -23.65 -1.22 11.50
N LEU A 170 -22.90 -1.81 10.58
CA LEU A 170 -22.24 -1.08 9.49
C LEU A 170 -23.24 -0.63 8.43
N ASP A 171 -24.37 -1.33 8.27
CA ASP A 171 -25.42 -0.95 7.33
C ASP A 171 -26.14 0.30 7.81
N ALA A 172 -26.51 0.36 9.09
CA ALA A 172 -27.08 1.57 9.69
C ALA A 172 -26.10 2.74 9.61
N ALA A 173 -24.80 2.53 9.87
CA ALA A 173 -23.80 3.58 9.77
C ALA A 173 -23.62 4.08 8.32
N SER A 174 -23.66 3.19 7.32
CA SER A 174 -23.59 3.55 5.91
C SER A 174 -24.83 4.35 5.46
N GLN A 175 -26.01 3.95 5.91
CA GLN A 175 -27.27 4.69 5.67
C GLN A 175 -27.22 6.07 6.28
N GLN A 176 -26.76 6.19 7.51
CA GLN A 176 -26.61 7.48 8.19
C GLN A 176 -25.61 8.39 7.45
N ALA A 177 -24.47 7.87 7.03
CA ALA A 177 -23.50 8.62 6.22
C ALA A 177 -24.12 9.12 4.91
N THR A 178 -24.96 8.29 4.26
CA THR A 178 -25.66 8.67 3.04
C THR A 178 -26.66 9.81 3.28
N ILE A 179 -27.39 9.77 4.41
CA ILE A 179 -28.33 10.84 4.79
C ILE A 179 -27.58 12.15 5.02
N GLU A 180 -26.45 12.10 5.72
CA GLU A 180 -25.67 13.28 6.10
C GLU A 180 -24.92 13.91 4.92
N THR A 181 -24.39 13.11 4.00
CA THR A 181 -23.49 13.57 2.93
C THR A 181 -24.10 13.51 1.53
N GLY A 182 -25.26 12.86 1.37
CA GLY A 182 -25.88 12.60 0.07
C GLY A 182 -25.17 11.56 -0.77
N THR A 183 -24.11 10.92 -0.26
CA THR A 183 -23.28 9.95 -0.99
C THR A 183 -23.00 8.71 -0.15
N PRO A 184 -23.24 7.50 -0.66
CA PRO A 184 -22.86 6.27 0.03
C PRO A 184 -21.34 6.27 0.30
N GLN A 185 -20.96 5.87 1.50
CA GLN A 185 -19.56 5.73 1.88
C GLN A 185 -19.23 4.27 2.17
N ASN A 186 -18.09 3.82 1.69
CA ASN A 186 -17.54 2.53 2.10
C ASN A 186 -17.08 2.64 3.56
N ILE A 187 -17.60 1.76 4.39
CA ILE A 187 -17.23 1.64 5.80
C ILE A 187 -17.02 0.17 6.13
N GLY A 188 -16.20 -0.09 7.13
CA GLY A 188 -16.01 -1.45 7.62
C GLY A 188 -14.66 -2.07 7.25
N PRO A 189 -14.51 -3.39 7.41
CA PRO A 189 -13.25 -4.11 7.26
C PRO A 189 -12.57 -3.92 5.92
N GLN A 190 -13.32 -3.85 4.83
CA GLN A 190 -12.77 -3.67 3.48
C GLN A 190 -11.99 -2.36 3.32
N VAL A 191 -12.39 -1.29 4.02
CA VAL A 191 -11.65 -0.01 4.00
C VAL A 191 -10.29 -0.16 4.67
N ILE A 192 -10.25 -0.88 5.79
CA ILE A 192 -9.02 -1.17 6.55
C ILE A 192 -8.05 -2.00 5.69
N LEU A 193 -8.60 -2.95 4.93
CA LEU A 193 -7.84 -3.84 4.06
C LEU A 193 -7.51 -3.21 2.68
N GLY A 194 -7.74 -1.91 2.50
CA GLY A 194 -7.30 -1.18 1.33
C GLY A 194 -8.30 -1.09 0.18
N GLN A 195 -9.54 -1.50 0.40
CA GLN A 195 -10.62 -1.47 -0.61
C GLN A 195 -11.51 -0.23 -0.45
N GLY A 196 -10.90 0.92 -0.19
CA GLY A 196 -11.60 2.19 0.02
C GLY A 196 -12.23 2.79 -1.25
N GLY A 197 -11.93 2.26 -2.42
CA GLY A 197 -12.53 2.68 -3.71
C GLY A 197 -11.98 4.00 -4.22
N PHE A 198 -10.69 4.28 -4.02
CA PHE A 198 -10.03 5.46 -4.62
C PHE A 198 -9.97 5.32 -6.14
N ALA A 199 -10.00 6.45 -6.85
CA ALA A 199 -9.97 6.48 -8.31
C ALA A 199 -8.79 5.69 -8.90
N ASP A 200 -7.62 5.80 -8.27
CA ASP A 200 -6.41 5.05 -8.67
C ASP A 200 -6.52 3.53 -8.44
N ASP A 201 -7.38 3.10 -7.51
CA ASP A 201 -7.61 1.68 -7.23
C ASP A 201 -8.60 1.02 -8.20
N ILE A 202 -9.49 1.82 -8.79
CA ILE A 202 -10.54 1.37 -9.73
C ILE A 202 -10.21 1.70 -11.19
N THR A 203 -8.99 2.13 -11.46
CA THR A 203 -8.51 2.43 -12.80
C THR A 203 -8.64 1.19 -13.70
N PRO A 204 -9.24 1.30 -14.90
CA PRO A 204 -9.37 0.18 -15.82
C PRO A 204 -8.02 -0.46 -16.17
N PRO A 205 -8.00 -1.78 -16.44
CA PRO A 205 -6.79 -2.44 -16.96
C PRO A 205 -6.27 -1.72 -18.21
N HIS A 206 -4.93 -1.66 -18.34
CA HIS A 206 -4.24 -1.01 -19.46
C HIS A 206 -4.44 0.51 -19.59
N SER A 207 -4.94 1.18 -18.56
CA SER A 207 -4.95 2.65 -18.51
C SER A 207 -3.52 3.20 -18.57
N LEU A 208 -3.37 4.31 -19.30
CA LEU A 208 -2.08 5.00 -19.36
C LEU A 208 -1.94 5.96 -18.18
N VAL A 209 -0.73 6.03 -17.65
CA VAL A 209 -0.32 7.08 -16.70
C VAL A 209 0.17 8.28 -17.49
N ALA A 210 -0.30 9.47 -17.14
CA ALA A 210 0.14 10.72 -17.73
C ALA A 210 0.92 11.57 -16.73
N VAL A 211 2.11 12.01 -17.10
CA VAL A 211 2.97 12.91 -16.32
C VAL A 211 3.17 14.21 -17.10
N ARG A 212 3.10 15.34 -16.40
CA ARG A 212 3.32 16.64 -17.04
C ARG A 212 4.81 16.82 -17.35
N SER A 213 5.12 17.23 -18.59
CA SER A 213 6.47 17.59 -19.03
C SER A 213 6.41 18.92 -19.77
N GLY A 214 6.97 19.98 -19.20
CA GLY A 214 6.86 21.34 -19.73
C GLY A 214 5.40 21.78 -19.88
N THR A 215 4.97 22.09 -21.13
CA THR A 215 3.60 22.48 -21.46
C THR A 215 2.72 21.30 -21.91
N GLY A 216 3.29 20.12 -22.06
CA GLY A 216 2.61 18.93 -22.58
C GLY A 216 2.43 17.82 -21.54
N TRP A 217 1.99 16.66 -22.02
CA TRP A 217 1.83 15.45 -21.25
C TRP A 217 2.61 14.32 -21.91
N VAL A 218 3.28 13.52 -21.10
CA VAL A 218 3.93 12.27 -21.51
C VAL A 218 3.15 11.11 -20.89
N THR A 219 2.84 10.11 -21.70
CA THR A 219 2.07 8.94 -21.25
C THR A 219 2.92 7.67 -21.36
N ALA A 220 2.69 6.75 -20.44
CA ALA A 220 3.27 5.41 -20.45
C ALA A 220 2.36 4.41 -19.71
N THR A 221 2.71 3.15 -19.75
CA THR A 221 1.97 2.08 -19.05
C THR A 221 2.28 2.00 -17.55
N SER A 222 3.36 2.64 -17.09
CA SER A 222 3.69 2.77 -15.67
C SER A 222 4.10 4.19 -15.32
N LEU A 223 3.98 4.56 -14.04
CA LEU A 223 4.40 5.87 -13.54
C LEU A 223 5.92 6.05 -13.66
N HIS A 224 6.68 4.99 -13.44
CA HIS A 224 8.14 5.01 -13.58
C HIS A 224 8.53 5.38 -15.01
N GLN A 225 8.01 4.66 -16.01
CA GLN A 225 8.29 4.91 -17.42
C GLN A 225 7.81 6.29 -17.88
N ALA A 226 6.63 6.73 -17.40
CA ALA A 226 6.12 8.06 -17.73
C ALA A 226 7.06 9.18 -17.22
N ARG A 227 7.63 9.00 -16.02
CA ARG A 227 8.61 9.95 -15.45
C ARG A 227 9.94 9.93 -16.19
N GLU A 228 10.47 8.77 -16.52
CA GLU A 228 11.69 8.66 -17.32
C GLU A 228 11.53 9.35 -18.70
N ASN A 229 10.38 9.14 -19.34
CA ASN A 229 10.09 9.77 -20.63
C ASN A 229 9.85 11.29 -20.52
N ALA A 230 9.50 11.80 -19.34
CA ALA A 230 9.23 13.21 -19.10
C ALA A 230 10.51 14.04 -18.82
N GLY A 231 11.62 13.40 -18.47
CA GLY A 231 12.93 14.02 -18.22
C GLY A 231 13.10 14.49 -16.77
#